data_23e1f0e35a7d554e9f59770406d244b9
#
_entry.id   23e1f0e35a7d554e9f59770406d244b9
#
_cell.length_a   1.000
_cell.length_b   1.000
_cell.length_c   1.000
_cell.angle_alpha   90.00
_cell.angle_beta   90.00
_cell.angle_gamma   90.00
#
_symmetry.space_group_name_H-M   'P 1'
#
loop_
_entity.id
_entity.type
_entity.pdbx_description
1 polymer ?
#
loop_
_entity_poly.entity_id
_entity_poly.type
_entity_poly.pdbx_seq_one_letter_code
_entity_poly.pdbx_strand_id
1 'polypeptide(L)'
;MRARLAHRFLIAALLATGALTMSPVSAQQSATTLKRGEALLTRNCARCHATGPAGRSPHPAAPPFRTLARKYPIDGLQEALGEGLSVGHPDMPEFVFEPDDIASILAYLKSIQER
;
A
#
# COMPACT_ATOMS: atom_id res chain seq x y z
N MET A 1 -47.71 -63.14 15.95
CA MET A 1 -48.25 -62.77 14.65
C MET A 1 -47.78 -61.38 14.26
N ARG A 2 -47.03 -61.31 13.19
CA ARG A 2 -46.69 -60.15 12.37
C ARG A 2 -46.12 -58.89 13.04
N ALA A 3 -44.75 -58.87 13.17
CA ALA A 3 -43.90 -57.74 13.29
C ALA A 3 -43.95 -56.88 12.02
N ARG A 4 -44.13 -55.57 12.16
CA ARG A 4 -43.85 -54.59 11.09
C ARG A 4 -42.70 -53.72 11.52
N LEU A 5 -41.53 -53.99 10.93
CA LEU A 5 -40.34 -53.13 10.99
C LEU A 5 -40.65 -51.81 10.29
N ALA A 6 -40.61 -50.74 11.01
CA ALA A 6 -40.59 -49.39 10.49
C ALA A 6 -39.14 -48.94 10.28
N HIS A 7 -38.68 -48.90 9.05
CA HIS A 7 -37.40 -48.31 8.69
C HIS A 7 -37.49 -46.79 8.83
N ARG A 8 -36.83 -46.26 9.83
CA ARG A 8 -36.62 -44.80 9.98
C ARG A 8 -35.35 -44.46 9.19
N PHE A 9 -35.51 -43.89 7.99
CA PHE A 9 -34.41 -43.26 7.25
C PHE A 9 -34.00 -41.98 7.96
N LEU A 10 -32.86 -41.99 8.59
CA LEU A 10 -32.17 -40.78 9.06
C LEU A 10 -31.46 -40.13 7.86
N ILE A 11 -32.07 -39.06 7.35
CA ILE A 11 -31.42 -38.20 6.39
C ILE A 11 -30.51 -37.25 7.18
N ALA A 12 -29.22 -37.54 7.18
CA ALA A 12 -28.19 -36.65 7.71
C ALA A 12 -28.01 -35.50 6.70
N ALA A 13 -28.58 -34.33 7.00
CA ALA A 13 -28.29 -33.12 6.25
C ALA A 13 -26.88 -32.63 6.59
N LEU A 14 -25.92 -32.84 5.70
CA LEU A 14 -24.61 -32.19 5.75
C LEU A 14 -24.79 -30.70 5.42
N LEU A 15 -24.79 -29.87 6.43
CA LEU A 15 -24.62 -28.43 6.28
C LEU A 15 -23.13 -28.16 5.99
N ALA A 16 -22.78 -28.07 4.72
CA ALA A 16 -21.48 -27.61 4.27
C ALA A 16 -21.39 -26.10 4.57
N THR A 17 -20.84 -25.73 5.73
CA THR A 17 -20.43 -24.37 6.04
C THR A 17 -19.20 -24.04 5.18
N GLY A 18 -19.44 -23.42 4.03
CA GLY A 18 -18.38 -22.83 3.19
C GLY A 18 -17.74 -21.68 3.93
N ALA A 19 -16.66 -21.92 4.64
CA ALA A 19 -15.78 -20.87 5.11
C ALA A 19 -15.15 -20.20 3.89
N LEU A 20 -15.55 -18.95 3.59
CA LEU A 20 -14.84 -18.10 2.66
C LEU A 20 -13.44 -17.83 3.23
N THR A 21 -12.47 -18.64 2.86
CA THR A 21 -11.07 -18.37 3.14
C THR A 21 -10.63 -17.21 2.26
N MET A 22 -10.58 -16.00 2.81
CA MET A 22 -9.96 -14.85 2.16
C MET A 22 -8.52 -15.22 1.86
N SER A 23 -8.19 -15.28 0.57
CA SER A 23 -6.90 -15.72 0.07
C SER A 23 -5.77 -14.84 0.62
N PRO A 24 -4.70 -15.40 1.18
CA PRO A 24 -3.56 -14.63 1.73
C PRO A 24 -2.78 -13.84 0.65
N VAL A 25 -3.05 -14.08 -0.62
CA VAL A 25 -2.43 -13.42 -1.78
C VAL A 25 -2.58 -11.90 -1.76
N SER A 26 -3.73 -11.36 -1.40
CA SER A 26 -3.96 -9.89 -1.38
C SER A 26 -3.11 -9.17 -0.35
N ALA A 27 -2.94 -9.74 0.85
CA ALA A 27 -2.11 -9.14 1.90
C ALA A 27 -0.62 -9.17 1.53
N GLN A 28 -0.17 -10.24 0.92
CA GLN A 28 1.22 -10.38 0.45
C GLN A 28 1.55 -9.39 -0.67
N GLN A 29 0.64 -9.21 -1.61
CA GLN A 29 0.77 -8.24 -2.71
C GLN A 29 0.89 -6.82 -2.15
N SER A 30 0.03 -6.43 -1.20
CA SER A 30 0.09 -5.11 -0.56
C SER A 30 1.41 -4.88 0.17
N ALA A 31 1.90 -5.87 0.93
CA ALA A 31 3.17 -5.76 1.64
C ALA A 31 4.36 -5.59 0.68
N THR A 32 4.36 -6.29 -0.44
CA THR A 32 5.41 -6.17 -1.47
C THR A 32 5.39 -4.79 -2.14
N THR A 33 4.20 -4.28 -2.45
CA THR A 33 4.01 -2.94 -3.02
C THR A 33 4.53 -1.85 -2.09
N LEU A 34 4.20 -1.92 -0.80
CA LEU A 34 4.69 -0.96 0.19
C LEU A 34 6.21 -0.99 0.34
N LYS A 35 6.81 -2.18 0.42
CA LYS A 35 8.27 -2.32 0.48
C LYS A 35 8.98 -1.76 -0.76
N ARG A 36 8.41 -1.97 -1.95
CA ARG A 36 8.93 -1.40 -3.19
C ARG A 36 8.90 0.13 -3.14
N GLY A 37 7.78 0.72 -2.74
CA GLY A 37 7.63 2.17 -2.60
C GLY A 37 8.62 2.76 -1.60
N GLU A 38 8.78 2.15 -0.43
CA GLU A 38 9.76 2.53 0.58
C GLU A 38 11.19 2.50 0.03
N ALA A 39 11.57 1.41 -0.66
CA ALA A 39 12.90 1.26 -1.23
C ALA A 39 13.20 2.30 -2.32
N LEU A 40 12.20 2.63 -3.17
CA LEU A 40 12.31 3.65 -4.20
C LEU A 40 12.55 5.04 -3.60
N LEU A 41 11.77 5.42 -2.58
CA LEU A 41 11.91 6.70 -1.91
C LEU A 41 13.21 6.79 -1.11
N THR A 42 13.59 5.72 -0.44
CA THR A 42 14.86 5.67 0.31
C THR A 42 16.05 5.87 -0.63
N ARG A 43 16.08 5.20 -1.76
CA ARG A 43 17.17 5.29 -2.72
C ARG A 43 17.27 6.66 -3.39
N ASN A 44 16.14 7.27 -3.76
CA ASN A 44 16.13 8.46 -4.58
C ASN A 44 15.95 9.76 -3.78
N CYS A 45 15.32 9.72 -2.59
CA CYS A 45 14.85 10.91 -1.88
C CYS A 45 15.45 11.08 -0.48
N ALA A 46 15.94 9.99 0.15
CA ALA A 46 16.37 10.03 1.56
C ALA A 46 17.61 10.89 1.81
N ARG A 47 18.35 11.25 0.76
CA ARG A 47 19.48 12.20 0.89
C ARG A 47 19.02 13.57 1.39
N CYS A 48 17.80 13.98 1.07
CA CYS A 48 17.26 15.28 1.44
C CYS A 48 16.01 15.19 2.33
N HIS A 49 15.16 14.18 2.12
CA HIS A 49 13.87 14.02 2.80
C HIS A 49 13.91 12.92 3.86
N ALA A 50 13.18 13.11 4.96
CA ALA A 50 12.79 12.01 5.82
C ALA A 50 11.69 11.21 5.09
N THR A 51 12.02 10.01 4.62
CA THR A 51 11.16 9.16 3.80
C THR A 51 10.30 8.20 4.61
N GLY A 52 10.55 8.03 5.90
CA GLY A 52 9.83 7.15 6.80
C GLY A 52 8.77 7.84 7.66
N PRO A 53 8.11 7.06 8.53
CA PRO A 53 7.06 7.56 9.43
C PRO A 53 7.59 8.45 10.57
N ALA A 54 8.91 8.52 10.75
CA ALA A 54 9.57 9.30 11.79
C ALA A 54 10.87 9.93 11.28
N GLY A 55 11.50 10.76 12.12
CA GLY A 55 12.78 11.38 11.83
C GLY A 55 12.68 12.75 11.22
N ARG A 56 13.84 13.42 11.11
CA ARG A 56 13.98 14.74 10.48
C ARG A 56 14.58 14.61 9.10
N SER A 57 14.17 15.48 8.19
CA SER A 57 14.81 15.58 6.88
C SER A 57 16.26 16.05 7.03
N PRO A 58 17.23 15.41 6.35
CA PRO A 58 18.61 15.87 6.33
C PRO A 58 18.76 17.29 5.78
N HIS A 59 18.03 17.62 4.72
CA HIS A 59 18.00 18.97 4.17
C HIS A 59 16.92 19.81 4.88
N PRO A 60 17.27 21.00 5.42
CA PRO A 60 16.35 21.78 6.26
C PRO A 60 15.10 22.29 5.53
N ALA A 61 15.18 22.54 4.22
CA ALA A 61 14.05 22.99 3.41
C ALA A 61 13.21 21.83 2.84
N ALA A 62 13.67 20.57 2.93
CA ALA A 62 12.96 19.43 2.41
C ALA A 62 11.91 18.93 3.42
N PRO A 63 10.60 18.92 3.06
CA PRO A 63 9.58 18.44 3.97
C PRO A 63 9.71 16.94 4.24
N PRO A 64 9.44 16.45 5.45
CA PRO A 64 9.27 15.03 5.72
C PRO A 64 8.07 14.49 4.94
N PHE A 65 8.21 13.32 4.31
CA PHE A 65 7.16 12.79 3.45
C PHE A 65 5.86 12.46 4.18
N ARG A 66 5.92 12.12 5.45
CA ARG A 66 4.73 11.87 6.29
C ARG A 66 3.81 13.10 6.47
N THR A 67 4.28 14.29 6.12
CA THR A 67 3.50 15.52 6.25
C THR A 67 2.94 16.07 4.95
N LEU A 68 3.19 15.39 3.82
CA LEU A 68 2.81 15.88 2.49
C LEU A 68 1.31 16.05 2.32
N ALA A 69 0.49 15.15 2.89
CA ALA A 69 -0.97 15.22 2.78
C ALA A 69 -1.58 16.49 3.42
N ARG A 70 -0.82 17.19 4.24
CA ARG A 70 -1.23 18.51 4.78
C ARG A 70 -1.20 19.64 3.75
N LYS A 71 -0.46 19.44 2.64
CA LYS A 71 -0.25 20.45 1.60
C LYS A 71 -0.96 20.10 0.30
N TYR A 72 -0.97 18.82 -0.07
CA TYR A 72 -1.60 18.33 -1.32
C TYR A 72 -2.10 16.91 -1.18
N PRO A 73 -3.12 16.51 -1.96
CA PRO A 73 -3.54 15.12 -2.03
C PRO A 73 -2.40 14.27 -2.58
N ILE A 74 -2.08 13.16 -1.92
CA ILE A 74 -0.98 12.27 -2.34
C ILE A 74 -1.18 11.75 -3.77
N ASP A 75 -2.42 11.45 -4.17
CA ASP A 75 -2.71 11.03 -5.55
C ASP A 75 -2.36 12.07 -6.61
N GLY A 76 -2.37 13.34 -6.26
CA GLY A 76 -1.96 14.43 -7.16
C GLY A 76 -0.47 14.42 -7.53
N LEU A 77 0.35 13.61 -6.87
CA LEU A 77 1.77 13.44 -7.22
C LEU A 77 1.98 12.46 -8.39
N GLN A 78 0.94 11.73 -8.82
CA GLN A 78 1.06 10.71 -9.86
C GLN A 78 1.62 11.26 -11.17
N GLU A 79 1.03 12.34 -11.67
CA GLU A 79 1.43 12.98 -12.92
C GLU A 79 2.84 13.55 -12.80
N ALA A 80 3.12 14.30 -11.74
CA ALA A 80 4.42 14.90 -11.53
C ALA A 80 5.56 13.86 -11.41
N LEU A 81 5.32 12.73 -10.79
CA LEU A 81 6.30 11.63 -10.70
C LEU A 81 6.53 10.93 -12.05
N GLY A 82 5.55 10.94 -12.95
CA GLY A 82 5.65 10.35 -14.30
C GLY A 82 6.24 11.28 -15.34
N GLU A 83 6.00 12.59 -15.20
CA GLU A 83 6.45 13.59 -16.17
C GLU A 83 7.75 14.30 -15.78
N GLY A 84 8.17 14.13 -14.56
CA GLY A 84 9.30 14.85 -13.97
C GLY A 84 8.83 15.87 -12.93
N LEU A 85 9.15 15.60 -11.67
CA LEU A 85 8.81 16.47 -10.56
C LEU A 85 9.76 17.66 -10.51
N SER A 86 9.33 18.79 -11.08
CA SER A 86 10.01 20.07 -10.93
C SER A 86 9.28 20.94 -9.91
N VAL A 87 9.87 21.15 -8.75
CA VAL A 87 9.25 21.90 -7.64
C VAL A 87 9.84 23.29 -7.45
N GLY A 88 10.65 23.77 -8.38
CA GLY A 88 11.28 25.08 -8.32
C GLY A 88 12.38 25.20 -7.24
N HIS A 89 12.82 24.11 -6.64
CA HIS A 89 13.97 24.06 -5.74
C HIS A 89 15.23 23.67 -6.51
N PRO A 90 16.25 24.54 -6.58
CA PRO A 90 17.44 24.28 -7.38
C PRO A 90 18.23 23.05 -6.92
N ASP A 91 18.09 22.68 -5.66
CA ASP A 91 18.80 21.55 -5.05
C ASP A 91 18.06 20.22 -5.19
N MET A 92 16.81 20.20 -5.66
CA MET A 92 16.01 19.00 -5.84
C MET A 92 16.17 18.47 -7.26
N PRO A 93 16.77 17.28 -7.44
CA PRO A 93 16.88 16.66 -8.76
C PRO A 93 15.50 16.30 -9.31
N GLU A 94 15.38 16.33 -10.64
CA GLU A 94 14.21 15.80 -11.33
C GLU A 94 14.28 14.27 -11.40
N PHE A 95 13.15 13.63 -11.13
CA PHE A 95 12.99 12.18 -11.24
C PHE A 95 11.78 11.86 -12.09
N VAL A 96 11.92 10.87 -12.96
CA VAL A 96 10.84 10.27 -13.74
C VAL A 96 10.74 8.81 -13.38
N PHE A 97 9.55 8.34 -13.03
CA PHE A 97 9.30 6.97 -12.62
C PHE A 97 8.33 6.28 -13.56
N GLU A 98 8.48 4.97 -13.71
CA GLU A 98 7.54 4.13 -14.43
C GLU A 98 6.22 3.97 -13.65
N PRO A 99 5.09 3.71 -14.33
CA PRO A 99 3.76 3.65 -13.70
C PRO A 99 3.67 2.70 -12.49
N ASP A 100 4.30 1.53 -12.55
CA ASP A 100 4.29 0.56 -11.44
C ASP A 100 5.09 1.04 -10.23
N ASP A 101 6.16 1.78 -10.47
CA ASP A 101 6.95 2.41 -9.42
C ASP A 101 6.17 3.55 -8.77
N ILE A 102 5.47 4.36 -9.58
CA ILE A 102 4.59 5.43 -9.09
C ILE A 102 3.49 4.85 -8.20
N ALA A 103 2.82 3.78 -8.64
CA ALA A 103 1.79 3.12 -7.85
C ALA A 103 2.33 2.67 -6.48
N SER A 104 3.53 2.10 -6.47
CA SER A 104 4.20 1.66 -5.24
C SER A 104 4.61 2.83 -4.34
N ILE A 105 5.14 3.90 -4.91
CA ILE A 105 5.49 5.14 -4.21
C ILE A 105 4.25 5.76 -3.55
N LEU A 106 3.16 5.92 -4.30
CA LEU A 106 1.93 6.50 -3.78
C LEU A 106 1.30 5.66 -2.68
N ALA A 107 1.31 4.33 -2.83
CA ALA A 107 0.82 3.42 -1.80
C ALA A 107 1.62 3.57 -0.48
N TYR A 108 2.94 3.62 -0.56
CA TYR A 108 3.78 3.82 0.61
C TYR A 108 3.59 5.22 1.22
N LEU A 109 3.61 6.28 0.41
CA LEU A 109 3.36 7.65 0.89
C LEU A 109 2.04 7.75 1.64
N LYS A 110 0.95 7.18 1.12
CA LYS A 110 -0.35 7.15 1.82
C LYS A 110 -0.28 6.44 3.16
N SER A 111 0.51 5.38 3.27
CA SER A 111 0.61 4.57 4.48
C SER A 111 1.28 5.28 5.65
N ILE A 112 2.14 6.26 5.38
CA ILE A 112 2.92 6.98 6.39
C ILE A 112 2.40 8.37 6.73
N GLN A 113 1.30 8.84 6.13
CA GLN A 113 0.81 10.20 6.38
C GLN A 113 0.35 10.39 7.83
N GLU A 114 0.77 11.49 8.45
CA GLU A 114 0.26 11.95 9.73
C GLU A 114 -1.18 12.47 9.56
N ARG A 115 -2.05 12.06 10.44
CA ARG A 115 -3.45 12.52 10.52
C ARG A 115 -3.56 13.79 11.34
#